data_a3c9b96e64b6912ca17b1c16a65dce9a
#
_entry.id   a3c9b96e64b6912ca17b1c16a65dce9a
#
_cell.length_a   1.000
_cell.length_b   1.000
_cell.length_c   1.000
_cell.angle_alpha   90.00
_cell.angle_beta   90.00
_cell.angle_gamma   90.00
#
_symmetry.space_group_name_H-M   'P 1'
#
loop_
_entity.id
_entity.type
_entity.pdbx_description
1 polymer ?
#
loop_
_entity_poly.entity_id
_entity_poly.type
_entity_poly.pdbx_seq_one_letter_code
_entity_poly.pdbx_strand_id
1 'polypeptide(L)'
;MNKMKANNTFKSSIFFAGLLFGIVFSAFAQELQMAELSKKLQLTDQQKKELTPIVEERDKKIKALKADTSMGKLQKVRKASEIQDNFREQAAKHLNADQVKKLEALQAERRAKLMGH
;
A
#
# COMPACT_ATOMS: atom_id res chain seq x y z
N MET A 1 -27.08 19.95 -6.23
CA MET A 1 -26.42 19.71 -5.95
C MET A 1 -25.84 20.03 -4.77
N ASN A 2 -26.20 20.69 -4.04
CA ASN A 2 -25.68 20.96 -2.90
C ASN A 2 -25.45 19.86 -2.03
N LYS A 3 -26.07 18.76 -2.14
CA LYS A 3 -25.81 17.66 -1.36
C LYS A 3 -24.43 17.19 -1.49
N MET A 4 -23.78 17.47 -2.58
CA MET A 4 -22.46 17.09 -2.71
C MET A 4 -21.58 17.85 -1.82
N LYS A 5 -21.86 19.11 -1.60
CA LYS A 5 -21.07 19.87 -0.73
C LYS A 5 -21.19 19.37 0.66
N ALA A 6 -22.36 19.03 1.08
CA ALA A 6 -22.56 18.54 2.41
C ALA A 6 -21.78 17.25 2.60
N ASN A 7 -21.80 16.43 1.60
CA ASN A 7 -21.06 15.19 1.70
C ASN A 7 -19.59 15.43 1.81
N ASN A 8 -19.08 16.40 1.12
CA ASN A 8 -17.68 16.70 1.19
C ASN A 8 -17.29 17.15 2.57
N THR A 9 -18.12 17.93 3.20
CA THR A 9 -17.83 18.37 4.54
C THR A 9 -17.77 17.20 5.46
N PHE A 10 -18.70 16.28 5.31
CA PHE A 10 -18.69 15.11 6.10
C PHE A 10 -17.44 14.34 5.92
N LYS A 11 -17.03 14.12 4.71
CA LYS A 11 -15.85 13.39 4.41
C LYS A 11 -14.64 14.03 5.04
N SER A 12 -14.60 15.31 5.05
CA SER A 12 -13.49 16.02 5.65
C SER A 12 -13.36 15.72 7.12
N SER A 13 -14.47 15.70 7.79
CA SER A 13 -14.43 15.42 9.20
C SER A 13 -13.95 14.05 9.48
N ILE A 14 -14.46 13.09 8.77
CA ILE A 14 -14.06 11.73 8.97
C ILE A 14 -12.61 11.55 8.62
N PHE A 15 -12.18 12.20 7.57
CA PHE A 15 -10.83 12.10 7.14
C PHE A 15 -9.89 12.64 8.20
N PHE A 16 -10.28 13.71 8.86
CA PHE A 16 -9.47 14.30 9.88
C PHE A 16 -9.29 13.34 11.04
N ALA A 17 -10.34 12.71 11.45
CA ALA A 17 -10.24 11.74 12.54
C ALA A 17 -9.34 10.60 12.12
N GLY A 18 -9.42 10.22 10.87
CA GLY A 18 -8.58 9.15 10.37
C GLY A 18 -7.12 9.49 10.37
N LEU A 19 -6.81 10.76 10.21
CA LEU A 19 -5.42 11.16 10.20
C LEU A 19 -4.73 10.93 11.52
N LEU A 20 -5.43 11.09 12.61
CA LEU A 20 -4.84 10.89 13.92
C LEU A 20 -4.41 9.45 14.11
N PHE A 21 -5.24 8.52 13.67
CA PHE A 21 -4.87 7.15 13.74
C PHE A 21 -3.87 6.86 12.66
N GLY A 22 -4.00 7.53 11.55
CA GLY A 22 -3.18 7.33 10.41
C GLY A 22 -1.72 7.60 10.65
N ILE A 23 -1.40 8.46 11.59
CA ILE A 23 -0.02 8.74 11.88
C ILE A 23 0.71 7.49 12.34
N VAL A 24 0.07 6.70 13.19
CA VAL A 24 0.68 5.49 13.66
C VAL A 24 0.77 4.46 12.56
N PHE A 25 -0.26 4.34 11.76
CA PHE A 25 -0.30 3.35 10.71
C PHE A 25 0.36 3.80 9.43
N SER A 26 0.54 5.08 9.22
CA SER A 26 1.07 5.50 7.95
C SER A 26 2.50 5.04 7.76
N ALA A 27 3.30 5.00 8.81
CA ALA A 27 4.62 4.45 8.68
C ALA A 27 4.56 2.99 8.28
N PHE A 28 3.55 2.29 8.80
CA PHE A 28 3.40 0.90 8.59
C PHE A 28 2.74 0.56 7.28
N ALA A 29 1.94 1.46 6.78
CA ALA A 29 1.20 1.23 5.57
C ALA A 29 1.67 2.08 4.42
N GLN A 30 2.92 2.54 4.47
CA GLN A 30 3.43 3.30 3.37
C GLN A 30 3.90 2.35 2.31
N GLU A 31 2.98 1.83 1.52
CA GLU A 31 3.31 0.92 0.45
C GLU A 31 3.92 1.67 -0.72
N LEU A 32 4.57 0.92 -1.56
CA LEU A 32 5.12 1.49 -2.77
C LEU A 32 3.99 1.87 -3.71
N GLN A 33 3.94 3.13 -4.05
CA GLN A 33 2.90 3.64 -4.94
C GLN A 33 3.26 3.36 -6.38
N MET A 34 2.26 3.36 -7.24
CA MET A 34 2.49 3.07 -8.64
C MET A 34 3.50 4.04 -9.28
N ALA A 35 3.42 5.30 -8.91
CA ALA A 35 4.35 6.29 -9.45
C ALA A 35 5.79 5.97 -9.08
N GLU A 36 6.00 5.57 -7.86
CA GLU A 36 7.33 5.23 -7.37
C GLU A 36 7.82 3.94 -8.02
N LEU A 37 6.96 2.95 -8.12
CA LEU A 37 7.30 1.70 -8.78
C LEU A 37 7.66 1.92 -10.22
N SER A 38 6.86 2.71 -10.91
CA SER A 38 7.08 2.99 -12.30
C SER A 38 8.45 3.61 -12.52
N LYS A 39 8.80 4.54 -11.66
CA LYS A 39 10.07 5.23 -11.77
C LYS A 39 11.25 4.33 -11.42
N LYS A 40 11.16 3.68 -10.29
CA LYS A 40 12.29 2.90 -9.78
C LYS A 40 12.54 1.61 -10.54
N LEU A 41 11.49 1.00 -11.02
CA LEU A 41 11.62 -0.22 -11.81
C LEU A 41 11.66 0.04 -13.31
N GLN A 42 11.42 1.28 -13.70
CA GLN A 42 11.38 1.66 -15.11
C GLN A 42 10.36 0.82 -15.86
N LEU A 43 9.14 0.86 -15.39
CA LEU A 43 8.07 0.06 -15.97
C LEU A 43 7.68 0.56 -17.36
N THR A 44 7.38 -0.36 -18.25
CA THR A 44 6.82 0.00 -19.55
C THR A 44 5.36 0.35 -19.34
N ASP A 45 4.75 0.95 -20.36
CA ASP A 45 3.33 1.29 -20.31
C ASP A 45 2.48 0.04 -20.13
N GLN A 46 2.87 -1.04 -20.79
CA GLN A 46 2.16 -2.29 -20.67
C GLN A 46 2.27 -2.83 -19.23
N GLN A 47 3.44 -2.78 -18.65
CA GLN A 47 3.63 -3.23 -17.29
C GLN A 47 2.81 -2.41 -16.32
N LYS A 48 2.73 -1.10 -16.55
CA LYS A 48 1.92 -0.24 -15.69
C LYS A 48 0.46 -0.66 -15.73
N LYS A 49 -0.04 -0.98 -16.90
CA LYS A 49 -1.41 -1.42 -17.03
C LYS A 49 -1.64 -2.73 -16.29
N GLU A 50 -0.70 -3.65 -16.42
CA GLU A 50 -0.84 -4.95 -15.81
C GLU A 50 -0.70 -4.90 -14.30
N LEU A 51 0.13 -4.00 -13.81
CA LEU A 51 0.36 -3.91 -12.37
C LEU A 51 -0.68 -3.08 -11.64
N THR A 52 -1.38 -2.21 -12.35
CA THR A 52 -2.37 -1.36 -11.70
C THR A 52 -3.39 -2.12 -10.86
N PRO A 53 -4.05 -3.16 -11.40
CA PRO A 53 -5.01 -3.89 -10.58
C PRO A 53 -4.35 -4.63 -9.40
N ILE A 54 -3.10 -5.01 -9.56
CA ILE A 54 -2.38 -5.70 -8.50
C ILE A 54 -2.07 -4.72 -7.35
N VAL A 55 -1.66 -3.51 -7.71
CA VAL A 55 -1.41 -2.47 -6.73
C VAL A 55 -2.72 -2.09 -6.02
N GLU A 56 -3.80 -1.97 -6.79
CA GLU A 56 -5.09 -1.61 -6.22
C GLU A 56 -5.59 -2.66 -5.25
N GLU A 57 -5.39 -3.92 -5.59
CA GLU A 57 -5.81 -4.99 -4.71
C GLU A 57 -5.01 -4.99 -3.42
N ARG A 58 -3.71 -4.76 -3.51
CA ARG A 58 -2.87 -4.65 -2.34
C ARG A 58 -3.35 -3.50 -1.44
N ASP A 59 -3.62 -2.36 -2.05
CA ASP A 59 -4.07 -1.19 -1.30
C ASP A 59 -5.39 -1.45 -0.61
N LYS A 60 -6.28 -2.14 -1.28
CA LYS A 60 -7.57 -2.48 -0.73
C LYS A 60 -7.42 -3.37 0.50
N LYS A 61 -6.55 -4.35 0.41
CA LYS A 61 -6.32 -5.27 1.52
C LYS A 61 -5.67 -4.56 2.70
N ILE A 62 -4.74 -3.67 2.43
CA ILE A 62 -4.09 -2.91 3.49
C ILE A 62 -5.11 -2.00 4.18
N LYS A 63 -5.98 -1.39 3.38
CA LYS A 63 -6.99 -0.52 3.92
C LYS A 63 -7.95 -1.28 4.83
N ALA A 64 -8.36 -2.46 4.40
CA ALA A 64 -9.21 -3.30 5.20
C ALA A 64 -8.53 -3.72 6.50
N LEU A 65 -7.24 -3.98 6.41
CA LEU A 65 -6.47 -4.38 7.58
C LEU A 65 -6.38 -3.24 8.59
N LYS A 66 -6.19 -2.03 8.10
CA LYS A 66 -6.15 -0.87 8.98
C LYS A 66 -7.47 -0.68 9.70
N ALA A 67 -8.55 -0.95 9.03
CA ALA A 67 -9.88 -0.75 9.61
C ALA A 67 -10.27 -1.85 10.59
N ASP A 68 -9.56 -2.94 10.59
CA ASP A 68 -9.88 -4.07 11.45
C ASP A 68 -9.47 -3.77 12.88
N THR A 69 -10.41 -3.77 13.79
CA THR A 69 -10.11 -3.49 15.18
C THR A 69 -10.06 -4.74 16.03
N SER A 70 -10.26 -5.89 15.43
CA SER A 70 -10.25 -7.14 16.17
C SER A 70 -8.88 -7.75 16.31
N MET A 71 -7.92 -7.30 15.53
CA MET A 71 -6.59 -7.86 15.57
C MET A 71 -5.64 -7.07 16.43
N GLY A 72 -4.74 -7.78 17.10
CA GLY A 72 -3.67 -7.13 17.83
C GLY A 72 -2.63 -6.59 16.87
N LYS A 73 -1.77 -5.73 17.39
CA LYS A 73 -0.77 -5.07 16.59
C LYS A 73 0.16 -6.05 15.87
N LEU A 74 0.64 -7.04 16.58
CA LEU A 74 1.54 -8.01 16.00
C LEU A 74 0.87 -8.79 14.90
N GLN A 75 -0.39 -9.12 15.09
CA GLN A 75 -1.14 -9.84 14.08
C GLN A 75 -1.30 -9.01 12.83
N LYS A 76 -1.53 -7.72 13.00
CA LYS A 76 -1.65 -6.82 11.86
C LYS A 76 -0.33 -6.72 11.09
N VAL A 77 0.79 -6.70 11.80
CA VAL A 77 2.10 -6.67 11.16
C VAL A 77 2.30 -7.92 10.31
N ARG A 78 1.93 -9.07 10.83
CA ARG A 78 2.07 -10.30 10.08
C ARG A 78 1.19 -10.31 8.85
N LYS A 79 -0.05 -9.84 9.01
CA LYS A 79 -0.96 -9.80 7.89
C LYS A 79 -0.47 -8.83 6.82
N ALA A 80 0.05 -7.68 7.24
CA ALA A 80 0.58 -6.72 6.30
C ALA A 80 1.74 -7.33 5.53
N SER A 81 2.58 -8.09 6.21
CA SER A 81 3.70 -8.75 5.56
C SER A 81 3.23 -9.77 4.53
N GLU A 82 2.19 -10.52 4.86
CA GLU A 82 1.61 -11.47 3.92
C GLU A 82 1.05 -10.78 2.69
N ILE A 83 0.40 -9.65 2.91
CA ILE A 83 -0.17 -8.90 1.80
C ILE A 83 0.94 -8.40 0.87
N GLN A 84 2.03 -7.93 1.45
CA GLN A 84 3.15 -7.45 0.65
C GLN A 84 3.85 -8.59 -0.09
N ASP A 85 3.97 -9.74 0.53
CA ASP A 85 4.56 -10.90 -0.12
C ASP A 85 3.69 -11.34 -1.30
N ASN A 86 2.39 -11.37 -1.09
CA ASN A 86 1.47 -11.75 -2.14
C ASN A 86 1.52 -10.74 -3.29
N PHE A 87 1.60 -9.46 -2.95
CA PHE A 87 1.74 -8.42 -3.96
C PHE A 87 2.98 -8.67 -4.81
N ARG A 88 4.10 -8.97 -4.17
CA ARG A 88 5.35 -9.23 -4.89
C ARG A 88 5.21 -10.43 -5.81
N GLU A 89 4.59 -11.48 -5.34
CA GLU A 89 4.41 -12.68 -6.15
C GLU A 89 3.54 -12.41 -7.36
N GLN A 90 2.49 -11.66 -7.18
CA GLN A 90 1.60 -11.33 -8.29
C GLN A 90 2.31 -10.39 -9.29
N ALA A 91 3.01 -9.41 -8.76
CA ALA A 91 3.70 -8.45 -9.59
C ALA A 91 4.83 -9.12 -10.39
N ALA A 92 5.48 -10.09 -9.79
CA ALA A 92 6.60 -10.76 -10.44
C ALA A 92 6.20 -11.42 -11.74
N LYS A 93 4.94 -11.77 -11.89
CA LYS A 93 4.46 -12.40 -13.12
C LYS A 93 4.54 -11.46 -14.31
N HIS A 94 4.63 -10.17 -14.04
CA HIS A 94 4.65 -9.15 -15.08
C HIS A 94 5.98 -8.40 -15.15
N LEU A 95 6.97 -8.85 -14.40
CA LEU A 95 8.25 -8.17 -14.32
C LEU A 95 9.37 -9.10 -14.78
N ASN A 96 10.47 -8.52 -15.23
CA ASN A 96 11.64 -9.33 -15.52
C ASN A 96 12.44 -9.54 -14.24
N ALA A 97 13.46 -10.38 -14.32
CA ALA A 97 14.24 -10.77 -13.14
C ALA A 97 14.89 -9.56 -12.46
N ASP A 98 15.37 -8.63 -13.23
CA ASP A 98 16.03 -7.45 -12.69
C ASP A 98 15.02 -6.57 -11.95
N GLN A 99 13.85 -6.40 -12.53
CA GLN A 99 12.81 -5.63 -11.90
C GLN A 99 12.32 -6.28 -10.60
N VAL A 100 12.24 -7.61 -10.60
CA VAL A 100 11.84 -8.32 -9.38
C VAL A 100 12.86 -8.09 -8.28
N LYS A 101 14.15 -8.11 -8.61
CA LYS A 101 15.17 -7.85 -7.62
C LYS A 101 15.05 -6.43 -7.06
N LYS A 102 14.77 -5.49 -7.93
CA LYS A 102 14.61 -4.11 -7.50
C LYS A 102 13.38 -3.96 -6.59
N LEU A 103 12.31 -4.65 -6.93
CA LEU A 103 11.11 -4.60 -6.12
C LEU A 103 11.39 -5.19 -4.73
N GLU A 104 12.08 -6.32 -4.69
CA GLU A 104 12.42 -6.95 -3.41
C GLU A 104 13.29 -6.02 -2.56
N ALA A 105 14.23 -5.35 -3.19
CA ALA A 105 15.08 -4.42 -2.48
C ALA A 105 14.28 -3.24 -1.92
N LEU A 106 13.34 -2.73 -2.69
CA LEU A 106 12.50 -1.63 -2.23
C LEU A 106 11.63 -2.06 -1.07
N GLN A 107 11.08 -3.26 -1.13
CA GLN A 107 10.26 -3.77 -0.04
C GLN A 107 11.09 -3.99 1.21
N ALA A 108 12.30 -4.49 1.05
CA ALA A 108 13.18 -4.73 2.19
C ALA A 108 13.56 -3.41 2.85
N GLU A 109 13.80 -2.40 2.05
CA GLU A 109 14.14 -1.09 2.54
C GLU A 109 12.98 -0.49 3.34
N ARG A 110 11.75 -0.63 2.83
CA ARG A 110 10.58 -0.14 3.53
C ARG A 110 10.36 -0.88 4.84
N ARG A 111 10.56 -2.19 4.81
CA ARG A 111 10.40 -3.00 6.00
C ARG A 111 11.43 -2.59 7.06
N ALA A 112 12.65 -2.34 6.64
CA ALA A 112 13.70 -1.93 7.57
C ALA A 112 13.34 -0.62 8.24
N LYS A 113 12.79 0.32 7.48
CA LYS A 113 12.38 1.59 8.06
C LYS A 113 11.29 1.44 9.09
N LEU A 114 10.37 0.53 8.84
CA LEU A 114 9.28 0.31 9.77
C LEU A 114 9.75 -0.35 11.05
N MET A 115 10.69 -1.27 10.94
CA MET A 115 11.09 -2.05 12.08
C MET A 115 12.31 -1.51 12.75
N GLY A 116 13.11 -0.79 12.05
CA GLY A 116 14.40 -0.45 12.51
C GLY A 116 14.46 0.76 13.37
N HIS A 117 13.50 1.49 13.39
CA HIS A 117 13.60 2.65 14.17
C HIS A 117 12.30 3.18 14.43
#